data_f5601e2b20724eb7bb8dfe4ed9e7ce14
#
_entry.id   f5601e2b20724eb7bb8dfe4ed9e7ce14
#
_cell.length_a   1.000
_cell.length_b   1.000
_cell.length_c   1.000
_cell.angle_alpha   90.00
_cell.angle_beta   90.00
_cell.angle_gamma   90.00
#
_symmetry.space_group_name_H-M   'P 1'
#
loop_
_entity.id
_entity.type
_entity.pdbx_description
1 polymer ?
#
loop_
_entity_poly.entity_id
_entity_poly.type
_entity_poly.pdbx_seq_one_letter_code
_entity_poly.pdbx_strand_id
1 'polypeptide(L)'
;MDFTLDKKYEMARELFRDFAENEVKPLAMEIDEQHRFPTETVEKMAKYGFLGIPVPKEFGGQGCDVLTYVMAVEEMAKVCATTSVILSAHTSLCIDPILTYGTPEQKEKYVADLASGRKLGAFALTEPGAGTDAQMQQTKAVLDGDEWVINGSKCFITNGKVADVYIVIAVTGIIEKRGRKMKEISAFIVDKGTPGFSFGTKENKMGICGSSTYELIFEDARIPKSALLGAQGKGFGIAMHTLDGGRIGIAAQALGIAEGALERTIAYTKERKQFGRSISAFQNTQFQLADMATKVEAAKMLVYKAARTKDQYNQDHKTSYSVEAAMAKLYAAEVAMEVTTKAVQLHGGYGYIKEYEVERMMRDAKITEIYEGTSEVQRMVISGNILA
;
A
#
# COMPACT_ATOMS: atom_id res chain seq x y z
N MET A 1 -11.42 -23.61 13.84
CA MET A 1 -10.70 -22.74 12.88
C MET A 1 -9.54 -23.55 12.32
N ASP A 2 -9.47 -23.70 11.01
CA ASP A 2 -8.32 -24.27 10.36
C ASP A 2 -7.38 -23.13 9.97
N PHE A 3 -6.13 -23.19 10.43
CA PHE A 3 -5.09 -22.20 10.13
C PHE A 3 -4.16 -22.66 9.02
N THR A 4 -4.38 -23.88 8.50
CA THR A 4 -3.63 -24.38 7.36
C THR A 4 -4.08 -23.70 6.06
N LEU A 5 -3.12 -23.41 5.20
CA LEU A 5 -3.43 -22.88 3.88
C LEU A 5 -3.81 -24.00 2.94
N ASP A 6 -4.89 -23.81 2.19
CA ASP A 6 -5.23 -24.71 1.09
C ASP A 6 -4.10 -24.76 0.06
N LYS A 7 -3.97 -25.88 -0.64
CA LYS A 7 -2.96 -26.09 -1.67
C LYS A 7 -2.88 -24.96 -2.72
N LYS A 8 -4.01 -24.33 -3.06
CA LYS A 8 -4.06 -23.20 -4.00
C LYS A 8 -3.23 -22.01 -3.51
N TYR A 9 -3.24 -21.74 -2.19
CA TYR A 9 -2.47 -20.63 -1.60
C TYR A 9 -0.98 -20.97 -1.47
N GLU A 10 -0.67 -22.25 -1.20
CA GLU A 10 0.73 -22.71 -1.19
C GLU A 10 1.36 -22.54 -2.58
N MET A 11 0.65 -22.96 -3.64
CA MET A 11 1.10 -22.80 -5.03
C MET A 11 1.22 -21.31 -5.42
N ALA A 12 0.26 -20.47 -5.03
CA ALA A 12 0.31 -19.04 -5.29
C ALA A 12 1.52 -18.38 -4.59
N ARG A 13 1.76 -18.74 -3.32
CA ARG A 13 2.91 -18.25 -2.56
C ARG A 13 4.23 -18.67 -3.22
N GLU A 14 4.35 -19.91 -3.66
CA GLU A 14 5.54 -20.39 -4.36
C GLU A 14 5.80 -19.57 -5.62
N LEU A 15 4.78 -19.34 -6.45
CA LEU A 15 4.86 -18.47 -7.63
C LEU A 15 5.34 -17.06 -7.30
N PHE A 16 4.77 -16.42 -6.27
CA PHE A 16 5.13 -15.06 -5.87
C PHE A 16 6.54 -15.00 -5.30
N ARG A 17 6.95 -16.02 -4.54
CA ARG A 17 8.31 -16.16 -4.02
C ARG A 17 9.32 -16.31 -5.13
N ASP A 18 9.07 -17.21 -6.09
CA ASP A 18 9.96 -17.42 -7.23
C ASP A 18 10.13 -16.14 -8.04
N PHE A 19 9.04 -15.40 -8.27
CA PHE A 19 9.11 -14.10 -8.91
C PHE A 19 9.92 -13.08 -8.08
N ALA A 20 9.66 -13.00 -6.78
CA ALA A 20 10.35 -12.08 -5.89
C ALA A 20 11.87 -12.35 -5.85
N GLU A 21 12.29 -13.59 -5.73
CA GLU A 21 13.71 -13.97 -5.67
C GLU A 21 14.43 -13.78 -7.01
N ASN A 22 13.78 -14.08 -8.15
CA ASN A 22 14.43 -14.08 -9.45
C ASN A 22 14.32 -12.76 -10.21
N GLU A 23 13.24 -11.98 -10.01
CA GLU A 23 12.96 -10.79 -10.80
C GLU A 23 12.98 -9.48 -9.98
N VAL A 24 12.78 -9.55 -8.67
CA VAL A 24 12.73 -8.36 -7.80
C VAL A 24 14.03 -8.18 -7.01
N LYS A 25 14.46 -9.23 -6.33
CA LYS A 25 15.64 -9.20 -5.44
C LYS A 25 16.93 -8.74 -6.13
N PRO A 26 17.26 -9.16 -7.36
CA PRO A 26 18.49 -8.74 -8.03
C PRO A 26 18.59 -7.23 -8.25
N LEU A 27 17.44 -6.53 -8.31
CA LEU A 27 17.37 -5.10 -8.59
C LEU A 27 17.16 -4.25 -7.31
N ALA A 28 16.84 -4.89 -6.18
CA ALA A 28 16.36 -4.18 -4.99
C ALA A 28 17.34 -3.14 -4.44
N MET A 29 18.63 -3.47 -4.39
CA MET A 29 19.69 -2.56 -3.90
C MET A 29 19.95 -1.41 -4.89
N GLU A 30 20.05 -1.72 -6.17
CA GLU A 30 20.24 -0.70 -7.22
C GLU A 30 19.09 0.30 -7.26
N ILE A 31 17.84 -0.19 -7.17
CA ILE A 31 16.63 0.64 -7.14
C ILE A 31 16.65 1.61 -5.96
N ASP A 32 17.05 1.13 -4.77
CA ASP A 32 17.17 1.95 -3.57
C ASP A 32 18.25 3.00 -3.73
N GLU A 33 19.44 2.61 -4.19
CA GLU A 33 20.61 3.49 -4.32
C GLU A 33 20.42 4.57 -5.39
N GLN A 34 19.84 4.19 -6.53
CA GLN A 34 19.61 5.12 -7.65
C GLN A 34 18.30 5.90 -7.53
N HIS A 35 17.46 5.59 -6.54
CA HIS A 35 16.13 6.19 -6.38
C HIS A 35 15.30 6.08 -7.67
N ARG A 36 15.42 4.98 -8.41
CA ARG A 36 14.75 4.77 -9.69
C ARG A 36 13.53 3.86 -9.59
N PHE A 37 12.54 4.16 -10.40
CA PHE A 37 11.36 3.31 -10.52
C PHE A 37 11.71 1.99 -11.24
N PRO A 38 11.26 0.83 -10.73
CA PRO A 38 11.58 -0.48 -11.29
C PRO A 38 10.68 -0.84 -12.49
N THR A 39 10.81 -0.11 -13.60
CA THR A 39 9.97 -0.27 -14.79
C THR A 39 9.95 -1.70 -15.29
N GLU A 40 11.13 -2.33 -15.40
CA GLU A 40 11.30 -3.71 -15.88
C GLU A 40 10.59 -4.74 -15.00
N THR A 41 10.58 -4.54 -13.68
CA THR A 41 9.86 -5.41 -12.75
C THR A 41 8.35 -5.21 -12.87
N VAL A 42 7.89 -3.96 -13.00
CA VAL A 42 6.46 -3.66 -13.18
C VAL A 42 5.92 -4.22 -14.49
N GLU A 43 6.67 -4.13 -15.58
CA GLU A 43 6.33 -4.75 -16.87
C GLU A 43 6.21 -6.29 -16.75
N LYS A 44 7.11 -6.93 -16.00
CA LYS A 44 7.01 -8.37 -15.72
C LYS A 44 5.80 -8.69 -14.83
N MET A 45 5.52 -7.90 -13.79
CA MET A 45 4.29 -8.05 -12.99
C MET A 45 3.03 -7.97 -13.85
N ALA A 46 2.98 -7.03 -14.80
CA ALA A 46 1.89 -6.92 -15.75
C ALA A 46 1.75 -8.18 -16.60
N LYS A 47 2.86 -8.66 -17.18
CA LYS A 47 2.89 -9.89 -18.00
C LYS A 47 2.42 -11.13 -17.25
N TYR A 48 2.72 -11.24 -15.96
CA TYR A 48 2.28 -12.35 -15.09
C TYR A 48 0.89 -12.14 -14.48
N GLY A 49 0.23 -11.00 -14.77
CA GLY A 49 -1.11 -10.68 -14.28
C GLY A 49 -1.18 -10.28 -12.81
N PHE A 50 -0.05 -9.93 -12.19
CA PHE A 50 -0.01 -9.58 -10.77
C PHE A 50 -0.71 -8.27 -10.45
N LEU A 51 -0.78 -7.34 -11.40
CA LEU A 51 -1.48 -6.06 -11.22
C LEU A 51 -3.02 -6.19 -11.18
N GLY A 52 -3.55 -7.35 -11.57
CA GLY A 52 -4.98 -7.65 -11.59
C GLY A 52 -5.38 -8.84 -10.71
N ILE A 53 -4.61 -9.24 -9.69
CA ILE A 53 -4.88 -10.44 -8.87
C ILE A 53 -6.32 -10.50 -8.35
N PRO A 54 -6.87 -9.48 -7.61
CA PRO A 54 -8.23 -9.56 -7.08
C PRO A 54 -9.29 -9.02 -8.04
N VAL A 55 -8.89 -8.58 -9.23
CA VAL A 55 -9.84 -8.03 -10.22
C VAL A 55 -10.64 -9.15 -10.87
N PRO A 56 -11.98 -9.01 -11.02
CA PRO A 56 -12.81 -10.02 -11.66
C PRO A 56 -12.36 -10.33 -13.10
N LYS A 57 -12.54 -11.58 -13.51
CA LYS A 57 -12.14 -12.06 -14.85
C LYS A 57 -12.85 -11.33 -15.99
N GLU A 58 -14.07 -10.90 -15.77
CA GLU A 58 -14.86 -10.11 -16.74
C GLU A 58 -14.20 -8.78 -17.10
N PHE A 59 -13.36 -8.23 -16.22
CA PHE A 59 -12.55 -7.04 -16.46
C PHE A 59 -11.07 -7.37 -16.78
N GLY A 60 -10.77 -8.62 -17.11
CA GLY A 60 -9.41 -9.02 -17.50
C GLY A 60 -8.44 -9.28 -16.34
N GLY A 61 -8.94 -9.34 -15.10
CA GLY A 61 -8.15 -9.72 -13.94
C GLY A 61 -8.04 -11.22 -13.71
N GLN A 62 -7.38 -11.62 -12.63
CA GLN A 62 -7.18 -13.03 -12.28
C GLN A 62 -8.37 -13.64 -11.52
N GLY A 63 -9.25 -12.82 -10.94
CA GLY A 63 -10.42 -13.26 -10.17
C GLY A 63 -10.05 -14.02 -8.90
N CYS A 64 -8.86 -13.75 -8.33
CA CYS A 64 -8.43 -14.31 -7.06
C CYS A 64 -9.02 -13.53 -5.88
N ASP A 65 -8.88 -14.09 -4.67
CA ASP A 65 -9.31 -13.46 -3.44
C ASP A 65 -8.28 -12.47 -2.89
N VAL A 66 -8.68 -11.70 -1.87
CA VAL A 66 -7.83 -10.69 -1.21
C VAL A 66 -6.63 -11.36 -0.51
N LEU A 67 -6.80 -12.57 0.03
CA LEU A 67 -5.70 -13.29 0.65
C LEU A 67 -4.60 -13.62 -0.36
N THR A 68 -4.95 -14.01 -1.59
CA THR A 68 -3.97 -14.24 -2.66
C THR A 68 -3.20 -12.96 -3.01
N TYR A 69 -3.90 -11.81 -3.10
CA TYR A 69 -3.26 -10.51 -3.30
C TYR A 69 -2.32 -10.14 -2.15
N VAL A 70 -2.74 -10.34 -0.91
CA VAL A 70 -1.92 -10.09 0.29
C VAL A 70 -0.63 -10.90 0.26
N MET A 71 -0.69 -12.18 -0.12
CA MET A 71 0.50 -13.02 -0.27
C MET A 71 1.48 -12.52 -1.34
N ALA A 72 0.97 -11.96 -2.44
CA ALA A 72 1.84 -11.35 -3.45
C ALA A 72 2.59 -10.13 -2.90
N VAL A 73 1.89 -9.24 -2.17
CA VAL A 73 2.49 -8.08 -1.51
C VAL A 73 3.52 -8.51 -0.46
N GLU A 74 3.19 -9.52 0.37
CA GLU A 74 4.05 -10.10 1.40
C GLU A 74 5.36 -10.64 0.80
N GLU A 75 5.29 -11.56 -0.18
CA GLU A 75 6.48 -12.19 -0.77
C GLU A 75 7.37 -11.16 -1.51
N MET A 76 6.80 -10.17 -2.18
CA MET A 76 7.59 -9.08 -2.77
C MET A 76 8.26 -8.20 -1.70
N ALA A 77 7.57 -7.90 -0.60
CA ALA A 77 8.11 -7.07 0.46
C ALA A 77 9.28 -7.72 1.21
N LYS A 78 9.35 -9.06 1.25
CA LYS A 78 10.52 -9.79 1.81
C LYS A 78 11.84 -9.41 1.15
N VAL A 79 11.79 -9.00 -0.11
CA VAL A 79 12.99 -8.67 -0.88
C VAL A 79 13.06 -7.19 -1.26
N CYS A 80 11.92 -6.54 -1.52
CA CYS A 80 11.86 -5.13 -1.93
C CYS A 80 10.52 -4.47 -1.59
N ALA A 81 10.50 -3.67 -0.54
CA ALA A 81 9.31 -2.93 -0.15
C ALA A 81 8.84 -1.90 -1.19
N THR A 82 9.76 -1.36 -2.01
CA THR A 82 9.44 -0.49 -3.14
C THR A 82 8.52 -1.18 -4.14
N THR A 83 8.84 -2.41 -4.55
CA THR A 83 8.02 -3.17 -5.53
C THR A 83 6.67 -3.54 -4.93
N SER A 84 6.63 -3.92 -3.66
CA SER A 84 5.37 -4.29 -2.99
C SER A 84 4.40 -3.12 -2.86
N VAL A 85 4.89 -1.88 -2.57
CA VAL A 85 4.00 -0.71 -2.47
C VAL A 85 3.47 -0.24 -3.82
N ILE A 86 4.22 -0.44 -4.91
CA ILE A 86 3.73 -0.14 -6.26
C ILE A 86 2.50 -1.00 -6.56
N LEU A 87 2.57 -2.30 -6.31
CA LEU A 87 1.46 -3.24 -6.44
C LEU A 87 0.30 -2.87 -5.51
N SER A 88 0.60 -2.61 -4.23
CA SER A 88 -0.42 -2.31 -3.23
C SER A 88 -1.21 -1.05 -3.57
N ALA A 89 -0.55 0.07 -3.84
CA ALA A 89 -1.21 1.33 -4.15
C ALA A 89 -2.02 1.27 -5.45
N HIS A 90 -1.49 0.61 -6.48
CA HIS A 90 -2.18 0.41 -7.75
C HIS A 90 -3.49 -0.37 -7.57
N THR A 91 -3.43 -1.48 -6.87
CA THR A 91 -4.55 -2.41 -6.73
C THR A 91 -5.60 -1.90 -5.74
N SER A 92 -5.19 -1.58 -4.50
CA SER A 92 -6.11 -1.25 -3.42
C SER A 92 -6.60 0.19 -3.41
N LEU A 93 -5.81 1.14 -3.95
CA LEU A 93 -6.14 2.56 -3.88
C LEU A 93 -6.68 3.14 -5.19
N CYS A 94 -6.46 2.47 -6.34
CA CYS A 94 -6.97 2.94 -7.62
C CYS A 94 -7.98 1.98 -8.24
N ILE A 95 -7.66 0.70 -8.40
CA ILE A 95 -8.59 -0.25 -9.04
C ILE A 95 -9.80 -0.50 -8.14
N ASP A 96 -9.59 -0.81 -6.87
CA ASP A 96 -10.66 -1.16 -5.92
C ASP A 96 -11.76 -0.08 -5.81
N PRO A 97 -11.46 1.23 -5.64
CA PRO A 97 -12.51 2.25 -5.65
C PRO A 97 -13.23 2.40 -6.98
N ILE A 98 -12.58 2.18 -8.14
CA ILE A 98 -13.27 2.18 -9.44
C ILE A 98 -14.23 0.98 -9.53
N LEU A 99 -13.80 -0.21 -9.12
CA LEU A 99 -14.65 -1.40 -9.07
C LEU A 99 -15.84 -1.23 -8.13
N THR A 100 -15.64 -0.59 -6.99
CA THR A 100 -16.66 -0.46 -5.95
C THR A 100 -17.67 0.65 -6.26
N TYR A 101 -17.20 1.81 -6.73
CA TYR A 101 -18.01 3.03 -6.84
C TYR A 101 -18.20 3.54 -8.28
N GLY A 102 -17.46 2.99 -9.24
CA GLY A 102 -17.52 3.42 -10.64
C GLY A 102 -18.83 3.01 -11.32
N THR A 103 -19.26 3.85 -12.28
CA THR A 103 -20.35 3.48 -13.19
C THR A 103 -19.90 2.34 -14.13
N PRO A 104 -20.82 1.63 -14.80
CA PRO A 104 -20.47 0.63 -15.80
C PRO A 104 -19.47 1.16 -16.85
N GLU A 105 -19.68 2.38 -17.34
CA GLU A 105 -18.85 3.03 -18.35
C GLU A 105 -17.44 3.34 -17.80
N GLN A 106 -17.33 3.76 -16.53
CA GLN A 106 -16.04 3.98 -15.87
C GLN A 106 -15.29 2.67 -15.69
N LYS A 107 -15.97 1.59 -15.27
CA LYS A 107 -15.35 0.27 -15.12
C LYS A 107 -14.86 -0.25 -16.47
N GLU A 108 -15.65 -0.16 -17.52
CA GLU A 108 -15.28 -0.56 -18.87
C GLU A 108 -14.06 0.23 -19.38
N LYS A 109 -14.05 1.56 -19.16
CA LYS A 109 -12.97 2.44 -19.63
C LYS A 109 -11.63 2.18 -18.94
N TYR A 110 -11.62 1.88 -17.64
CA TYR A 110 -10.39 1.92 -16.84
C TYR A 110 -9.91 0.57 -16.34
N VAL A 111 -10.83 -0.33 -15.93
CA VAL A 111 -10.41 -1.49 -15.12
C VAL A 111 -9.57 -2.48 -15.92
N ALA A 112 -9.92 -2.76 -17.17
CA ALA A 112 -9.16 -3.72 -17.99
C ALA A 112 -7.73 -3.25 -18.28
N ASP A 113 -7.52 -1.96 -18.51
CA ASP A 113 -6.19 -1.39 -18.72
C ASP A 113 -5.35 -1.40 -17.45
N LEU A 114 -5.96 -1.12 -16.30
CA LEU A 114 -5.31 -1.17 -14.99
C LEU A 114 -4.98 -2.62 -14.60
N ALA A 115 -5.94 -3.55 -14.71
CA ALA A 115 -5.75 -4.95 -14.34
C ALA A 115 -4.67 -5.64 -15.17
N SER A 116 -4.56 -5.29 -16.45
CA SER A 116 -3.50 -5.83 -17.34
C SER A 116 -2.15 -5.13 -17.18
N GLY A 117 -2.08 -4.02 -16.44
CA GLY A 117 -0.87 -3.21 -16.28
C GLY A 117 -0.50 -2.36 -17.50
N ARG A 118 -1.38 -2.24 -18.51
CA ARG A 118 -1.20 -1.25 -19.58
C ARG A 118 -1.24 0.17 -19.06
N LYS A 119 -1.94 0.38 -17.95
CA LYS A 119 -1.98 1.62 -17.19
C LYS A 119 -1.70 1.35 -15.72
N LEU A 120 -1.06 2.31 -15.06
CA LEU A 120 -0.88 2.29 -13.61
C LEU A 120 -1.82 3.29 -12.93
N GLY A 121 -2.17 2.99 -11.68
CA GLY A 121 -3.05 3.80 -10.87
C GLY A 121 -2.36 4.47 -9.69
N ALA A 122 -2.88 5.63 -9.30
CA ALA A 122 -2.50 6.36 -8.09
C ALA A 122 -3.73 6.92 -7.35
N PHE A 123 -3.54 7.25 -6.07
CA PHE A 123 -4.56 7.82 -5.20
C PHE A 123 -4.07 9.13 -4.59
N ALA A 124 -4.82 10.20 -4.78
CA ALA A 124 -4.42 11.57 -4.44
C ALA A 124 -5.39 12.18 -3.41
N LEU A 125 -5.13 11.92 -2.13
CA LEU A 125 -5.87 12.47 -0.99
C LEU A 125 -5.10 13.58 -0.29
N THR A 126 -3.85 13.28 0.12
CA THR A 126 -3.04 14.08 1.04
C THR A 126 -2.62 15.42 0.44
N GLU A 127 -2.68 16.46 1.27
CA GLU A 127 -2.21 17.82 0.95
C GLU A 127 -1.21 18.30 2.02
N PRO A 128 -0.39 19.32 1.74
CA PRO A 128 0.57 19.85 2.73
C PRO A 128 -0.05 20.22 4.07
N GLY A 129 -1.29 20.71 4.08
CA GLY A 129 -2.03 21.07 5.29
C GLY A 129 -3.07 20.03 5.75
N ALA A 130 -3.17 18.87 5.11
CA ALA A 130 -4.22 17.88 5.36
C ALA A 130 -3.69 16.44 5.19
N GLY A 131 -2.94 15.97 6.18
CA GLY A 131 -2.49 14.58 6.29
C GLY A 131 -3.50 13.75 7.09
N THR A 132 -3.28 13.60 8.39
CA THR A 132 -4.20 12.91 9.31
C THR A 132 -5.58 13.56 9.34
N ASP A 133 -5.65 14.90 9.35
CA ASP A 133 -6.91 15.64 9.23
C ASP A 133 -7.29 15.84 7.75
N ALA A 134 -7.60 14.73 7.08
CA ALA A 134 -7.89 14.71 5.64
C ALA A 134 -9.16 15.50 5.25
N GLN A 135 -10.05 15.82 6.22
CA GLN A 135 -11.21 16.67 5.96
C GLN A 135 -10.83 18.14 5.73
N MET A 136 -9.65 18.56 6.18
CA MET A 136 -9.19 19.95 6.03
C MET A 136 -8.55 20.26 4.69
N GLN A 137 -8.58 19.31 3.73
CA GLN A 137 -8.07 19.52 2.37
C GLN A 137 -8.61 20.79 1.70
N GLN A 138 -7.80 21.40 0.83
CA GLN A 138 -8.07 22.68 0.18
C GLN A 138 -8.28 22.58 -1.34
N THR A 139 -7.79 21.51 -1.98
CA THR A 139 -8.01 21.27 -3.42
C THR A 139 -9.50 21.31 -3.73
N LYS A 140 -9.91 22.18 -4.66
CA LYS A 140 -11.31 22.42 -5.02
C LYS A 140 -11.61 21.85 -6.39
N ALA A 141 -12.85 21.40 -6.57
CA ALA A 141 -13.42 21.08 -7.88
C ALA A 141 -14.74 21.82 -8.03
N VAL A 142 -14.84 22.69 -9.01
CA VAL A 142 -16.02 23.51 -9.27
C VAL A 142 -16.65 23.06 -10.57
N LEU A 143 -17.96 22.80 -10.58
CA LEU A 143 -18.68 22.45 -11.79
C LEU A 143 -18.91 23.73 -12.64
N ASP A 144 -18.45 23.70 -13.89
CA ASP A 144 -18.58 24.76 -14.89
C ASP A 144 -19.18 24.16 -16.18
N GLY A 145 -20.47 24.28 -16.35
CA GLY A 145 -21.20 23.60 -17.41
C GLY A 145 -21.15 22.08 -17.27
N ASP A 146 -20.56 21.39 -18.25
CA ASP A 146 -20.42 19.94 -18.28
C ASP A 146 -19.01 19.45 -17.85
N GLU A 147 -18.20 20.33 -17.25
CA GLU A 147 -16.86 20.03 -16.77
C GLU A 147 -16.66 20.40 -15.31
N TRP A 148 -15.83 19.63 -14.61
CA TRP A 148 -15.26 20.02 -13.33
C TRP A 148 -13.93 20.72 -13.54
N VAL A 149 -13.72 21.85 -12.89
CA VAL A 149 -12.46 22.60 -12.88
C VAL A 149 -11.78 22.37 -11.55
N ILE A 150 -10.63 21.69 -11.56
CA ILE A 150 -9.86 21.33 -10.35
C ILE A 150 -8.72 22.33 -10.18
N ASN A 151 -8.59 22.86 -8.96
CA ASN A 151 -7.50 23.75 -8.54
C ASN A 151 -6.97 23.36 -7.16
N GLY A 152 -5.63 23.23 -7.04
CA GLY A 152 -4.95 22.87 -5.80
C GLY A 152 -3.74 21.97 -6.01
N SER A 153 -3.25 21.37 -4.93
CA SER A 153 -2.13 20.43 -5.01
C SER A 153 -2.31 19.26 -4.04
N LYS A 154 -1.70 18.14 -4.39
CA LYS A 154 -1.62 16.92 -3.57
C LYS A 154 -0.17 16.53 -3.39
N CYS A 155 0.22 16.09 -2.21
CA CYS A 155 1.59 15.69 -1.91
C CYS A 155 1.70 14.23 -1.48
N PHE A 156 2.92 13.69 -1.54
CA PHE A 156 3.24 12.31 -1.16
C PHE A 156 2.49 11.24 -1.96
N ILE A 157 2.21 11.50 -3.24
CA ILE A 157 1.40 10.60 -4.06
C ILE A 157 2.26 9.47 -4.62
N THR A 158 2.03 8.25 -4.11
CA THR A 158 2.64 7.01 -4.59
C THR A 158 2.24 6.74 -6.03
N ASN A 159 3.17 6.27 -6.84
CA ASN A 159 3.06 6.13 -8.29
C ASN A 159 2.84 7.48 -9.02
N GLY A 160 3.03 8.63 -8.36
CA GLY A 160 2.57 9.94 -8.80
C GLY A 160 2.94 10.30 -10.24
N LYS A 161 4.18 10.11 -10.69
CA LYS A 161 4.60 10.46 -12.05
C LYS A 161 4.44 9.33 -13.06
N VAL A 162 4.43 8.08 -12.58
CA VAL A 162 4.36 6.89 -13.45
C VAL A 162 2.94 6.42 -13.71
N ALA A 163 2.00 6.75 -12.83
CA ALA A 163 0.59 6.42 -13.02
C ALA A 163 -0.02 7.13 -14.24
N ASP A 164 -1.06 6.51 -14.79
CA ASP A 164 -1.84 7.01 -15.93
C ASP A 164 -3.25 7.43 -15.50
N VAL A 165 -3.74 6.86 -14.37
CA VAL A 165 -5.08 7.11 -13.82
C VAL A 165 -4.94 7.48 -12.35
N TYR A 166 -5.61 8.55 -11.93
CA TYR A 166 -5.54 9.08 -10.57
C TYR A 166 -6.93 9.17 -9.98
N ILE A 167 -7.11 8.64 -8.77
CA ILE A 167 -8.29 8.93 -7.95
C ILE A 167 -7.97 10.19 -7.13
N VAL A 168 -8.62 11.30 -7.47
CA VAL A 168 -8.37 12.61 -6.83
C VAL A 168 -9.54 12.97 -5.94
N ILE A 169 -9.26 13.28 -4.67
CA ILE A 169 -10.25 13.71 -3.70
C ILE A 169 -10.22 15.23 -3.60
N ALA A 170 -11.35 15.91 -3.78
CA ALA A 170 -11.41 17.36 -3.80
C ALA A 170 -12.70 17.91 -3.16
N VAL A 171 -12.66 19.17 -2.72
CA VAL A 171 -13.80 19.90 -2.13
C VAL A 171 -14.69 20.43 -3.26
N THR A 172 -15.96 20.02 -3.26
CA THR A 172 -16.97 20.47 -4.24
C THR A 172 -17.92 21.52 -3.72
N GLY A 173 -17.88 21.80 -2.40
CA GLY A 173 -18.76 22.79 -1.81
C GLY A 173 -18.64 22.87 -0.29
N ILE A 174 -19.60 23.56 0.29
CA ILE A 174 -19.80 23.62 1.74
C ILE A 174 -21.25 23.23 2.00
N ILE A 175 -21.47 22.29 2.89
CA ILE A 175 -22.79 21.86 3.34
C ILE A 175 -22.99 22.21 4.82
N GLU A 176 -24.21 22.45 5.21
CA GLU A 176 -24.58 22.59 6.60
C GLU A 176 -25.13 21.27 7.13
N LYS A 177 -24.52 20.73 8.17
CA LYS A 177 -24.95 19.49 8.82
C LYS A 177 -24.97 19.69 10.33
N ARG A 178 -26.15 19.52 10.94
CA ARG A 178 -26.36 19.71 12.39
C ARG A 178 -25.88 21.08 12.90
N GLY A 179 -26.17 22.16 12.12
CA GLY A 179 -25.79 23.55 12.47
C GLY A 179 -24.30 23.87 12.33
N ARG A 180 -23.50 22.98 11.67
CA ARG A 180 -22.08 23.20 11.40
C ARG A 180 -21.81 23.19 9.91
N LYS A 181 -21.00 24.17 9.45
CA LYS A 181 -20.49 24.17 8.07
C LYS A 181 -19.40 23.13 7.94
N MET A 182 -19.54 22.25 6.98
CA MET A 182 -18.60 21.19 6.65
C MET A 182 -18.27 21.23 5.16
N LYS A 183 -17.04 20.84 4.79
CA LYS A 183 -16.67 20.71 3.39
C LYS A 183 -17.45 19.54 2.76
N GLU A 184 -18.04 19.79 1.61
CA GLU A 184 -18.53 18.77 0.73
C GLU A 184 -17.34 18.24 -0.09
N ILE A 185 -17.06 16.95 -0.01
CA ILE A 185 -15.87 16.33 -0.60
C ILE A 185 -16.32 15.26 -1.58
N SER A 186 -15.77 15.28 -2.79
CA SER A 186 -16.06 14.33 -3.86
C SER A 186 -14.79 13.64 -4.36
N ALA A 187 -14.96 12.53 -5.05
CA ALA A 187 -13.88 11.76 -5.65
C ALA A 187 -13.98 11.83 -7.19
N PHE A 188 -12.85 11.90 -7.86
CA PHE A 188 -12.76 12.02 -9.32
C PHE A 188 -11.75 11.06 -9.89
N ILE A 189 -12.01 10.56 -11.10
CA ILE A 189 -11.04 9.84 -11.91
C ILE A 189 -10.41 10.86 -12.87
N VAL A 190 -9.09 11.05 -12.76
CA VAL A 190 -8.34 12.00 -13.59
C VAL A 190 -7.32 11.23 -14.41
N ASP A 191 -7.32 11.44 -15.72
CA ASP A 191 -6.33 10.83 -16.62
C ASP A 191 -5.03 11.66 -16.65
N LYS A 192 -3.88 10.99 -16.77
CA LYS A 192 -2.61 11.64 -17.06
C LYS A 192 -2.69 12.44 -18.37
N GLY A 193 -2.08 13.62 -18.39
CA GLY A 193 -2.12 14.50 -19.55
C GLY A 193 -3.37 15.38 -19.65
N THR A 194 -4.27 15.35 -18.64
CA THR A 194 -5.33 16.34 -18.52
C THR A 194 -4.73 17.75 -18.54
N PRO A 195 -5.17 18.67 -19.42
CA PRO A 195 -4.70 20.05 -19.42
C PRO A 195 -4.87 20.71 -18.04
N GLY A 196 -3.83 21.41 -17.58
CA GLY A 196 -3.80 21.98 -16.22
C GLY A 196 -3.40 21.00 -15.10
N PHE A 197 -3.15 19.73 -15.42
CA PHE A 197 -2.59 18.77 -14.48
C PHE A 197 -1.09 18.58 -14.74
N SER A 198 -0.26 18.81 -13.73
CA SER A 198 1.20 18.72 -13.80
C SER A 198 1.77 18.07 -12.52
N PHE A 199 3.09 17.83 -12.56
CA PHE A 199 3.83 17.21 -11.47
C PHE A 199 4.81 18.22 -10.85
N GLY A 200 4.77 18.34 -9.53
CA GLY A 200 5.71 19.15 -8.78
C GLY A 200 6.92 18.33 -8.30
N THR A 201 7.27 18.49 -7.04
CA THR A 201 8.47 17.92 -6.43
C THR A 201 8.43 16.39 -6.38
N LYS A 202 9.57 15.76 -6.74
CA LYS A 202 9.85 14.36 -6.40
C LYS A 202 10.34 14.28 -4.97
N GLU A 203 9.73 13.45 -4.16
CA GLU A 203 10.11 13.30 -2.77
C GLU A 203 11.44 12.53 -2.61
N ASN A 204 12.38 13.11 -1.86
CA ASN A 204 13.61 12.44 -1.44
C ASN A 204 13.37 11.76 -0.09
N LYS A 205 13.17 10.45 -0.11
CA LYS A 205 12.66 9.68 1.03
C LYS A 205 13.76 8.94 1.78
N MET A 206 13.51 8.63 3.05
CA MET A 206 14.34 7.79 3.91
C MET A 206 14.41 6.35 3.41
N GLY A 207 13.28 5.77 3.00
CA GLY A 207 13.13 4.40 2.52
C GLY A 207 12.17 4.33 1.33
N ILE A 208 11.94 3.11 0.81
CA ILE A 208 11.18 2.87 -0.44
C ILE A 208 11.59 3.85 -1.56
N CYS A 209 12.91 4.09 -1.67
CA CYS A 209 13.46 5.19 -2.46
C CYS A 209 13.11 5.09 -3.93
N GLY A 210 12.95 3.89 -4.48
CA GLY A 210 12.55 3.67 -5.87
C GLY A 210 11.06 3.87 -6.15
N SER A 211 10.21 4.04 -5.13
CA SER A 211 8.80 4.36 -5.34
C SER A 211 8.66 5.79 -5.86
N SER A 212 7.94 5.95 -6.98
CA SER A 212 7.70 7.24 -7.64
C SER A 212 6.70 8.08 -6.84
N THR A 213 7.18 8.82 -5.84
CA THR A 213 6.37 9.64 -4.95
C THR A 213 6.52 11.11 -5.34
N TYR A 214 5.40 11.75 -5.74
CA TYR A 214 5.41 13.11 -6.29
C TYR A 214 4.29 13.96 -5.72
N GLU A 215 4.51 15.27 -5.80
CA GLU A 215 3.45 16.27 -5.74
C GLU A 215 2.68 16.29 -7.06
N LEU A 216 1.35 16.45 -6.98
CA LEU A 216 0.46 16.68 -8.11
C LEU A 216 -0.07 18.11 -8.02
N ILE A 217 -0.06 18.84 -9.12
CA ILE A 217 -0.49 20.24 -9.21
C ILE A 217 -1.64 20.35 -10.20
N PHE A 218 -2.71 21.02 -9.81
CA PHE A 218 -3.89 21.27 -10.62
C PHE A 218 -4.12 22.77 -10.73
N GLU A 219 -4.05 23.29 -11.96
CA GLU A 219 -4.24 24.70 -12.31
C GLU A 219 -5.28 24.77 -13.43
N ASP A 220 -6.52 25.07 -13.06
CA ASP A 220 -7.69 25.03 -13.95
C ASP A 220 -7.79 23.70 -14.73
N ALA A 221 -7.48 22.59 -14.07
CA ALA A 221 -7.53 21.27 -14.69
C ALA A 221 -8.99 20.88 -14.97
N ARG A 222 -9.34 20.74 -16.26
CA ARG A 222 -10.70 20.47 -16.72
C ARG A 222 -10.89 18.99 -17.00
N ILE A 223 -11.89 18.40 -16.35
CA ILE A 223 -12.31 17.02 -16.54
C ILE A 223 -13.82 16.96 -16.81
N PRO A 224 -14.31 15.99 -17.58
CA PRO A 224 -15.73 15.88 -17.86
C PRO A 224 -16.56 15.60 -16.61
N LYS A 225 -17.80 16.00 -16.60
CA LYS A 225 -18.75 15.74 -15.50
C LYS A 225 -18.82 14.25 -15.14
N SER A 226 -18.68 13.38 -16.13
CA SER A 226 -18.66 11.91 -15.97
C SER A 226 -17.41 11.38 -15.25
N ALA A 227 -16.38 12.21 -14.97
CA ALA A 227 -15.23 11.83 -14.18
C ALA A 227 -15.50 11.72 -12.67
N LEU A 228 -16.67 12.20 -12.20
CA LEU A 228 -17.09 12.04 -10.80
C LEU A 228 -17.21 10.54 -10.46
N LEU A 229 -16.45 10.09 -9.47
CA LEU A 229 -16.50 8.72 -8.96
C LEU A 229 -17.54 8.61 -7.83
N GLY A 230 -18.54 7.77 -8.03
CA GLY A 230 -19.67 7.67 -7.12
C GLY A 230 -20.58 8.90 -7.18
N ALA A 231 -21.08 9.40 -6.04
CA ALA A 231 -21.94 10.56 -5.98
C ALA A 231 -21.22 11.78 -5.38
N GLN A 232 -21.63 12.99 -5.80
CA GLN A 232 -21.14 14.23 -5.24
C GLN A 232 -21.34 14.26 -3.70
N GLY A 233 -20.37 14.75 -2.97
CA GLY A 233 -20.37 14.81 -1.50
C GLY A 233 -20.09 13.48 -0.81
N LYS A 234 -19.82 12.40 -1.54
CA LYS A 234 -19.48 11.08 -0.97
C LYS A 234 -17.98 10.76 -0.99
N GLY A 235 -17.15 11.64 -1.55
CA GLY A 235 -15.72 11.39 -1.75
C GLY A 235 -14.94 11.12 -0.47
N PHE A 236 -15.30 11.76 0.65
CA PHE A 236 -14.63 11.45 1.92
C PHE A 236 -14.93 10.03 2.41
N GLY A 237 -16.19 9.57 2.29
CA GLY A 237 -16.57 8.19 2.62
C GLY A 237 -15.88 7.18 1.69
N ILE A 238 -15.80 7.48 0.38
CA ILE A 238 -15.05 6.68 -0.60
C ILE A 238 -13.58 6.59 -0.18
N ALA A 239 -12.95 7.72 0.15
CA ALA A 239 -11.55 7.74 0.56
C ALA A 239 -11.28 6.89 1.83
N MET A 240 -12.13 6.99 2.85
CA MET A 240 -11.98 6.21 4.09
C MET A 240 -12.12 4.71 3.83
N HIS A 241 -13.13 4.29 3.05
CA HIS A 241 -13.31 2.88 2.68
C HIS A 241 -12.15 2.35 1.81
N THR A 242 -11.66 3.16 0.87
CA THR A 242 -10.47 2.83 0.07
C THR A 242 -9.25 2.60 0.96
N LEU A 243 -9.02 3.47 1.95
CA LEU A 243 -7.92 3.33 2.91
C LEU A 243 -8.09 2.10 3.82
N ASP A 244 -9.32 1.69 4.18
CA ASP A 244 -9.51 0.44 4.92
C ASP A 244 -8.98 -0.77 4.12
N GLY A 245 -9.23 -0.80 2.82
CA GLY A 245 -8.65 -1.81 1.91
C GLY A 245 -7.13 -1.71 1.79
N GLY A 246 -6.62 -0.49 1.62
CA GLY A 246 -5.19 -0.20 1.51
C GLY A 246 -4.40 -0.59 2.76
N ARG A 247 -4.95 -0.39 3.96
CA ARG A 247 -4.33 -0.80 5.24
C ARG A 247 -3.97 -2.28 5.28
N ILE A 248 -4.78 -3.14 4.66
CA ILE A 248 -4.48 -4.58 4.56
C ILE A 248 -3.23 -4.80 3.69
N GLY A 249 -3.11 -4.09 2.56
CA GLY A 249 -1.93 -4.13 1.70
C GLY A 249 -0.66 -3.65 2.41
N ILE A 250 -0.76 -2.56 3.18
CA ILE A 250 0.38 -2.05 3.97
C ILE A 250 0.73 -2.98 5.14
N ALA A 251 -0.25 -3.62 5.76
CA ALA A 251 0.00 -4.63 6.77
C ALA A 251 0.76 -5.84 6.18
N ALA A 252 0.40 -6.27 4.98
CA ALA A 252 1.12 -7.32 4.25
C ALA A 252 2.55 -6.91 3.86
N GLN A 253 2.75 -5.66 3.43
CA GLN A 253 4.08 -5.11 3.17
C GLN A 253 4.94 -5.11 4.44
N ALA A 254 4.41 -4.61 5.55
CA ALA A 254 5.13 -4.58 6.82
C ALA A 254 5.49 -5.99 7.30
N LEU A 255 4.55 -6.94 7.19
CA LEU A 255 4.78 -8.35 7.47
C LEU A 255 5.92 -8.91 6.63
N GLY A 256 5.89 -8.72 5.31
CA GLY A 256 6.94 -9.20 4.41
C GLY A 256 8.31 -8.60 4.73
N ILE A 257 8.40 -7.31 5.04
CA ILE A 257 9.65 -6.68 5.49
C ILE A 257 10.18 -7.36 6.77
N ALA A 258 9.30 -7.60 7.75
CA ALA A 258 9.68 -8.26 9.01
C ALA A 258 10.16 -9.70 8.78
N GLU A 259 9.45 -10.48 7.95
CA GLU A 259 9.84 -11.85 7.59
C GLU A 259 11.19 -11.87 6.89
N GLY A 260 11.37 -11.04 5.87
CA GLY A 260 12.62 -10.96 5.12
C GLY A 260 13.82 -10.57 5.99
N ALA A 261 13.64 -9.63 6.93
CA ALA A 261 14.69 -9.24 7.87
C ALA A 261 15.00 -10.37 8.85
N LEU A 262 14.00 -11.08 9.36
CA LEU A 262 14.18 -12.23 10.24
C LEU A 262 14.91 -13.38 9.53
N GLU A 263 14.52 -13.74 8.31
CA GLU A 263 15.17 -14.79 7.52
C GLU A 263 16.66 -14.50 7.29
N ARG A 264 17.01 -13.27 6.90
CA ARG A 264 18.41 -12.83 6.73
C ARG A 264 19.19 -12.88 8.04
N THR A 265 18.54 -12.46 9.12
CA THR A 265 19.19 -12.46 10.45
C THR A 265 19.46 -13.88 10.94
N ILE A 266 18.53 -14.81 10.73
CA ILE A 266 18.73 -16.23 11.06
C ILE A 266 19.90 -16.80 10.26
N ALA A 267 19.96 -16.56 8.95
CA ALA A 267 21.05 -17.02 8.09
C ALA A 267 22.40 -16.45 8.56
N TYR A 268 22.48 -15.12 8.71
CA TYR A 268 23.69 -14.44 9.16
C TYR A 268 24.19 -14.94 10.52
N THR A 269 23.30 -15.07 11.50
CA THR A 269 23.70 -15.50 12.85
C THR A 269 24.21 -16.94 12.91
N LYS A 270 23.78 -17.80 12.00
CA LYS A 270 24.29 -19.18 11.85
C LYS A 270 25.71 -19.21 11.26
N GLU A 271 26.02 -18.35 10.32
CA GLU A 271 27.29 -18.29 9.61
C GLU A 271 28.35 -17.50 10.38
N ARG A 272 27.99 -16.35 10.94
CA ARG A 272 28.91 -15.44 11.66
C ARG A 272 29.40 -16.07 12.92
N LYS A 273 30.72 -16.12 13.06
CA LYS A 273 31.41 -16.68 14.25
C LYS A 273 32.12 -15.58 15.03
N GLN A 274 31.93 -15.57 16.34
CA GLN A 274 32.69 -14.78 17.30
C GLN A 274 32.93 -15.61 18.58
N PHE A 275 34.00 -15.37 19.29
CA PHE A 275 34.38 -16.13 20.48
C PHE A 275 34.41 -17.67 20.23
N GLY A 276 34.87 -18.07 19.02
CA GLY A 276 35.06 -19.47 18.64
C GLY A 276 33.82 -20.25 18.24
N ARG A 277 32.64 -19.61 18.20
CA ARG A 277 31.35 -20.26 17.81
C ARG A 277 30.43 -19.34 17.02
N SER A 278 29.41 -19.89 16.35
CA SER A 278 28.39 -19.06 15.68
C SER A 278 27.67 -18.17 16.67
N ILE A 279 27.28 -16.96 16.26
CA ILE A 279 26.57 -16.04 17.16
C ILE A 279 25.17 -16.55 17.51
N SER A 280 24.57 -17.42 16.70
CA SER A 280 23.31 -18.13 17.00
C SER A 280 23.44 -19.11 18.17
N ALA A 281 24.66 -19.48 18.61
CA ALA A 281 24.88 -20.33 19.77
C ALA A 281 24.84 -19.59 21.11
N PHE A 282 24.73 -18.25 21.09
CA PHE A 282 24.58 -17.45 22.31
C PHE A 282 23.12 -17.36 22.72
N GLN A 283 22.80 -17.63 23.98
CA GLN A 283 21.45 -17.67 24.50
C GLN A 283 20.65 -16.37 24.24
N ASN A 284 21.30 -15.21 24.43
CA ASN A 284 20.65 -13.91 24.15
C ASN A 284 20.25 -13.77 22.68
N THR A 285 21.06 -14.23 21.73
CA THR A 285 20.72 -14.24 20.30
C THR A 285 19.53 -15.14 20.04
N GLN A 286 19.49 -16.35 20.65
CA GLN A 286 18.39 -17.29 20.54
C GLN A 286 17.08 -16.69 21.05
N PHE A 287 17.11 -16.01 22.19
CA PHE A 287 15.91 -15.36 22.76
C PHE A 287 15.41 -14.25 21.85
N GLN A 288 16.27 -13.40 21.33
CA GLN A 288 15.88 -12.34 20.40
C GLN A 288 15.25 -12.91 19.12
N LEU A 289 15.84 -13.95 18.53
CA LEU A 289 15.27 -14.61 17.34
C LEU A 289 13.91 -15.26 17.63
N ALA A 290 13.74 -15.87 18.82
CA ALA A 290 12.46 -16.45 19.23
C ALA A 290 11.38 -15.38 19.40
N ASP A 291 11.69 -14.25 20.04
CA ASP A 291 10.78 -13.11 20.19
C ASP A 291 10.38 -12.52 18.82
N MET A 292 11.36 -12.31 17.93
CA MET A 292 11.11 -11.83 16.56
C MET A 292 10.18 -12.78 15.80
N ALA A 293 10.46 -14.08 15.82
CA ALA A 293 9.67 -15.08 15.13
C ALA A 293 8.22 -15.14 15.66
N THR A 294 8.04 -15.08 16.98
CA THR A 294 6.72 -15.08 17.62
C THR A 294 5.88 -13.87 17.20
N LYS A 295 6.49 -12.68 17.16
CA LYS A 295 5.81 -11.44 16.75
C LYS A 295 5.45 -11.44 15.27
N VAL A 296 6.34 -11.93 14.41
CA VAL A 296 6.09 -12.06 12.98
C VAL A 296 4.92 -13.01 12.72
N GLU A 297 4.87 -14.15 13.40
CA GLU A 297 3.75 -15.09 13.26
C GLU A 297 2.43 -14.49 13.74
N ALA A 298 2.42 -13.78 14.86
CA ALA A 298 1.23 -13.07 15.32
C ALA A 298 0.75 -12.00 14.34
N ALA A 299 1.69 -11.25 13.72
CA ALA A 299 1.38 -10.27 12.69
C ALA A 299 0.75 -10.94 11.46
N LYS A 300 1.30 -12.07 11.01
CA LYS A 300 0.76 -12.88 9.90
C LYS A 300 -0.69 -13.26 10.14
N MET A 301 -1.02 -13.75 11.34
CA MET A 301 -2.39 -14.15 11.67
C MET A 301 -3.36 -12.97 11.60
N LEU A 302 -2.97 -11.78 12.08
CA LEU A 302 -3.80 -10.57 11.98
C LEU A 302 -3.99 -10.12 10.52
N VAL A 303 -2.93 -10.13 9.71
CA VAL A 303 -2.99 -9.75 8.30
C VAL A 303 -3.90 -10.69 7.51
N TYR A 304 -3.76 -11.99 7.70
CA TYR A 304 -4.58 -12.98 7.00
C TYR A 304 -6.04 -12.96 7.45
N LYS A 305 -6.28 -12.72 8.75
CA LYS A 305 -7.63 -12.48 9.26
C LYS A 305 -8.27 -11.28 8.58
N ALA A 306 -7.55 -10.15 8.48
CA ALA A 306 -8.07 -8.94 7.84
C ALA A 306 -8.38 -9.18 6.35
N ALA A 307 -7.50 -9.88 5.62
CA ALA A 307 -7.73 -10.26 4.23
C ALA A 307 -8.99 -11.11 4.06
N ARG A 308 -9.15 -12.13 4.89
CA ARG A 308 -10.35 -13.00 4.88
C ARG A 308 -11.63 -12.25 5.24
N THR A 309 -11.56 -11.31 6.18
CA THR A 309 -12.73 -10.49 6.54
C THR A 309 -13.13 -9.58 5.36
N LYS A 310 -12.15 -9.03 4.62
CA LYS A 310 -12.45 -8.29 3.37
C LYS A 310 -13.00 -9.20 2.28
N ASP A 311 -12.55 -10.44 2.14
CA ASP A 311 -13.15 -11.41 1.21
C ASP A 311 -14.62 -11.67 1.55
N GLN A 312 -14.96 -11.77 2.83
CA GLN A 312 -16.36 -11.91 3.26
C GLN A 312 -17.18 -10.65 2.94
N TYR A 313 -16.63 -9.45 3.19
CA TYR A 313 -17.28 -8.19 2.79
C TYR A 313 -17.56 -8.15 1.28
N ASN A 314 -16.60 -8.57 0.46
CA ASN A 314 -16.77 -8.60 -1.00
C ASN A 314 -17.92 -9.51 -1.46
N GLN A 315 -18.26 -10.53 -0.65
CA GLN A 315 -19.38 -11.44 -0.93
C GLN A 315 -20.71 -10.93 -0.40
N ASP A 316 -20.76 -10.35 0.81
CA ASP A 316 -22.01 -10.02 1.50
C ASP A 316 -22.33 -8.52 1.56
N HIS A 317 -21.35 -7.65 1.32
CA HIS A 317 -21.40 -6.19 1.45
C HIS A 317 -21.95 -5.69 2.81
N LYS A 318 -21.83 -6.52 3.86
CA LYS A 318 -22.36 -6.25 5.21
C LYS A 318 -21.29 -6.37 6.28
N THR A 319 -20.36 -7.31 6.13
CA THR A 319 -19.29 -7.56 7.10
C THR A 319 -18.31 -6.39 7.10
N SER A 320 -18.20 -5.64 8.20
CA SER A 320 -17.16 -4.62 8.33
C SER A 320 -15.79 -5.27 8.53
N TYR A 321 -14.77 -4.74 7.89
CA TYR A 321 -13.37 -5.17 8.04
C TYR A 321 -12.44 -4.04 8.53
N SER A 322 -12.99 -2.86 8.83
CA SER A 322 -12.19 -1.67 9.20
C SER A 322 -11.35 -1.89 10.46
N VAL A 323 -11.91 -2.59 11.46
CA VAL A 323 -11.20 -2.88 12.72
C VAL A 323 -10.08 -3.88 12.50
N GLU A 324 -10.35 -4.96 11.78
CA GLU A 324 -9.36 -5.98 11.44
C GLU A 324 -8.21 -5.39 10.60
N ALA A 325 -8.53 -4.55 9.62
CA ALA A 325 -7.54 -3.85 8.80
C ALA A 325 -6.67 -2.91 9.65
N ALA A 326 -7.28 -2.15 10.55
CA ALA A 326 -6.55 -1.25 11.46
C ALA A 326 -5.67 -2.02 12.44
N MET A 327 -6.16 -3.11 13.05
CA MET A 327 -5.38 -3.97 13.95
C MET A 327 -4.19 -4.62 13.23
N ALA A 328 -4.41 -5.15 12.03
CA ALA A 328 -3.36 -5.77 11.23
C ALA A 328 -2.26 -4.76 10.88
N LYS A 329 -2.67 -3.58 10.40
CA LYS A 329 -1.71 -2.52 10.00
C LYS A 329 -0.92 -1.99 11.19
N LEU A 330 -1.58 -1.71 12.30
CA LEU A 330 -0.93 -1.24 13.52
C LEU A 330 0.14 -2.22 13.99
N TYR A 331 -0.27 -3.47 14.18
CA TYR A 331 0.62 -4.48 14.77
C TYR A 331 1.75 -4.86 13.81
N ALA A 332 1.47 -5.11 12.54
CA ALA A 332 2.48 -5.49 11.56
C ALA A 332 3.54 -4.38 11.36
N ALA A 333 3.12 -3.10 11.32
CA ALA A 333 4.03 -1.97 11.19
C ALA A 333 4.99 -1.83 12.39
N GLU A 334 4.47 -1.96 13.62
CA GLU A 334 5.29 -1.90 14.83
C GLU A 334 6.25 -3.11 14.91
N VAL A 335 5.77 -4.30 14.54
CA VAL A 335 6.63 -5.51 14.45
C VAL A 335 7.71 -5.34 13.40
N ALA A 336 7.40 -4.78 12.22
CA ALA A 336 8.40 -4.54 11.18
C ALA A 336 9.52 -3.63 11.66
N MET A 337 9.19 -2.53 12.34
CA MET A 337 10.19 -1.63 12.91
C MET A 337 11.04 -2.31 14.00
N GLU A 338 10.39 -3.06 14.89
CA GLU A 338 11.13 -3.77 15.95
C GLU A 338 12.08 -4.83 15.38
N VAL A 339 11.56 -5.67 14.46
CA VAL A 339 12.32 -6.78 13.86
C VAL A 339 13.48 -6.27 13.02
N THR A 340 13.27 -5.26 12.17
CA THR A 340 14.34 -4.70 11.34
C THR A 340 15.40 -3.99 12.17
N THR A 341 15.03 -3.28 13.22
CA THR A 341 15.98 -2.66 14.17
C THR A 341 16.83 -3.72 14.87
N LYS A 342 16.23 -4.82 15.34
CA LYS A 342 16.94 -5.94 15.93
C LYS A 342 17.80 -6.67 14.90
N ALA A 343 17.37 -6.78 13.66
CA ALA A 343 18.15 -7.36 12.57
C ALA A 343 19.46 -6.58 12.35
N VAL A 344 19.39 -5.26 12.22
CA VAL A 344 20.58 -4.40 12.14
C VAL A 344 21.49 -4.62 13.34
N GLN A 345 20.93 -4.63 14.57
CA GLN A 345 21.72 -4.84 15.80
C GLN A 345 22.42 -6.20 15.83
N LEU A 346 21.73 -7.28 15.42
CA LEU A 346 22.30 -8.64 15.42
C LEU A 346 23.37 -8.86 14.34
N HIS A 347 23.33 -8.07 13.26
CA HIS A 347 24.40 -8.04 12.26
C HIS A 347 25.63 -7.25 12.73
N GLY A 348 25.52 -6.45 13.81
CA GLY A 348 26.60 -5.59 14.29
C GLY A 348 27.00 -4.55 13.25
N GLY A 349 28.32 -4.29 13.11
CA GLY A 349 28.83 -3.32 12.13
C GLY A 349 28.40 -3.62 10.68
N TYR A 350 28.26 -4.89 10.33
CA TYR A 350 27.78 -5.29 9.00
C TYR A 350 26.31 -4.95 8.76
N GLY A 351 25.47 -4.86 9.79
CA GLY A 351 24.09 -4.40 9.64
C GLY A 351 23.95 -2.90 9.37
N TYR A 352 25.03 -2.13 9.53
CA TYR A 352 25.04 -0.67 9.36
C TYR A 352 25.61 -0.22 8.00
N ILE A 353 26.09 -1.15 7.19
CA ILE A 353 26.61 -0.88 5.85
C ILE A 353 25.65 -1.40 4.78
N LYS A 354 25.63 -0.72 3.62
CA LYS A 354 24.64 -0.95 2.56
C LYS A 354 24.76 -2.31 1.87
N GLU A 355 25.91 -2.95 1.92
CA GLU A 355 26.14 -4.28 1.36
C GLU A 355 25.27 -5.38 2.01
N TYR A 356 24.73 -5.10 3.21
CA TYR A 356 23.78 -5.95 3.91
C TYR A 356 22.40 -5.31 3.91
N GLU A 357 21.43 -5.98 3.33
CA GLU A 357 20.09 -5.43 3.03
C GLU A 357 19.26 -5.01 4.26
N VAL A 358 19.64 -5.41 5.47
CA VAL A 358 18.85 -5.16 6.70
C VAL A 358 18.76 -3.68 7.06
N GLU A 359 19.75 -2.86 6.70
CA GLU A 359 19.70 -1.41 6.91
C GLU A 359 18.62 -0.77 6.02
N ARG A 360 18.53 -1.19 4.73
CA ARG A 360 17.48 -0.75 3.81
C ARG A 360 16.11 -1.18 4.31
N MET A 361 15.97 -2.42 4.78
CA MET A 361 14.72 -2.93 5.34
C MET A 361 14.25 -2.13 6.55
N MET A 362 15.17 -1.66 7.40
CA MET A 362 14.84 -0.80 8.54
C MET A 362 14.32 0.58 8.07
N ARG A 363 14.96 1.18 7.05
CA ARG A 363 14.52 2.45 6.46
C ARG A 363 13.15 2.29 5.79
N ASP A 364 12.95 1.20 5.07
CA ASP A 364 11.69 0.89 4.38
C ASP A 364 10.55 0.61 5.37
N ALA A 365 10.83 -0.08 6.49
CA ALA A 365 9.83 -0.39 7.48
C ALA A 365 9.19 0.86 8.10
N LYS A 366 9.96 1.93 8.28
CA LYS A 366 9.48 3.12 8.98
C LYS A 366 8.24 3.75 8.35
N ILE A 367 8.12 3.75 7.04
CA ILE A 367 6.97 4.35 6.38
C ILE A 367 5.66 3.61 6.70
N THR A 368 5.73 2.31 7.02
CA THR A 368 4.54 1.49 7.32
C THR A 368 3.81 1.95 8.59
N GLU A 369 4.48 2.64 9.50
CA GLU A 369 3.86 3.26 10.67
C GLU A 369 3.17 4.61 10.35
N ILE A 370 3.45 5.20 9.17
CA ILE A 370 3.09 6.58 8.85
C ILE A 370 1.97 6.65 7.81
N TYR A 371 2.16 6.09 6.61
CA TYR A 371 1.21 6.25 5.52
C TYR A 371 -0.03 5.36 5.65
N GLU A 372 -1.06 5.69 4.87
CA GLU A 372 -2.41 5.09 4.95
C GLU A 372 -3.02 5.12 6.36
N GLY A 373 -2.70 6.20 7.06
CA GLY A 373 -3.07 6.44 8.45
C GLY A 373 -1.97 6.01 9.42
N THR A 374 -1.48 6.96 10.21
CA THR A 374 -0.43 6.69 11.19
C THR A 374 -0.86 5.62 12.22
N SER A 375 0.08 5.06 12.96
CA SER A 375 -0.21 4.12 14.06
C SER A 375 -1.22 4.70 15.06
N GLU A 376 -1.21 6.02 15.28
CA GLU A 376 -2.20 6.73 16.11
C GLU A 376 -3.59 6.73 15.47
N VAL A 377 -3.68 6.92 14.15
CA VAL A 377 -4.96 6.84 13.41
C VAL A 377 -5.54 5.42 13.51
N GLN A 378 -4.71 4.38 13.40
CA GLN A 378 -5.19 3.01 13.58
C GLN A 378 -5.79 2.81 14.98
N ARG A 379 -5.14 3.35 16.03
CA ARG A 379 -5.66 3.32 17.40
C ARG A 379 -6.98 4.08 17.52
N MET A 380 -7.14 5.21 16.82
CA MET A 380 -8.42 5.94 16.78
C MET A 380 -9.53 5.11 16.12
N VAL A 381 -9.25 4.44 15.01
CA VAL A 381 -10.21 3.56 14.32
C VAL A 381 -10.62 2.40 15.23
N ILE A 382 -9.66 1.72 15.84
CA ILE A 382 -9.92 0.60 16.74
C ILE A 382 -10.76 1.06 17.95
N SER A 383 -10.29 2.09 18.66
CA SER A 383 -10.97 2.56 19.88
C SER A 383 -12.38 3.10 19.59
N GLY A 384 -12.56 3.82 18.46
CA GLY A 384 -13.87 4.30 18.05
C GLY A 384 -14.89 3.20 17.78
N ASN A 385 -14.43 2.01 17.38
CA ASN A 385 -15.32 0.87 17.13
C ASN A 385 -15.57 0.01 18.37
N ILE A 386 -14.58 -0.19 19.24
CA ILE A 386 -14.77 -1.02 20.45
C ILE A 386 -15.49 -0.29 21.59
N LEU A 387 -15.58 1.05 21.50
CA LEU A 387 -16.27 1.91 22.48
C LEU A 387 -17.63 2.43 21.98
N ALA A 388 -18.07 2.06 20.75
CA ALA A 388 -19.32 2.52 20.13
C ALA A 388 -20.59 1.86 20.71
#